data_053a1e9b7c8702b6e9e94467677ebe0b
#
_entry.id   053a1e9b7c8702b6e9e94467677ebe0b
#
_cell.length_a   1.000
_cell.length_b   1.000
_cell.length_c   1.000
_cell.angle_alpha   90.00
_cell.angle_beta   90.00
_cell.angle_gamma   90.00
#
_symmetry.space_group_name_H-M   'P 1'
#
loop_
_entity.id
_entity.type
_entity.pdbx_description
1 polymer ?
#
loop_
_entity_poly.entity_id
_entity_poly.type
_entity_poly.pdbx_seq_one_letter_code
_entity_poly.pdbx_strand_id
1 'polypeptide(L)'
;MASPDCYDSLCLISADEGGSTNPIASSRKLWQNMGLMPQRPPLEISARQVGGITVLDLTGDITLFNSPEIRKALIDQLKDRRVPHLILNMLAVPYVDSSGVASLVEGLKISRDLKSRFALYGLSKSARTVLELTHLLRIFEVHLTEQEALDAPAPPPFSPAASKSEGA
;
A
#
# COMPACT_ATOMS: atom_id res chain seq x y z
N MET A 1 32.08 53.32 22.29
CA MET A 1 32.67 53.13 20.96
C MET A 1 32.86 51.66 20.69
N ALA A 2 31.90 51.04 20.17
CA ALA A 2 32.00 49.70 19.57
C ALA A 2 30.71 49.46 18.78
N SER A 3 30.82 49.37 17.51
CA SER A 3 29.72 49.16 16.60
C SER A 3 29.25 47.72 16.64
N PRO A 4 27.98 47.48 16.54
CA PRO A 4 27.38 46.16 16.25
C PRO A 4 27.02 46.12 14.78
N ASP A 5 27.42 45.14 14.05
CA ASP A 5 26.82 44.80 12.76
C ASP A 5 27.29 43.41 12.33
N CYS A 6 26.47 42.46 12.55
CA CYS A 6 26.48 41.16 11.82
C CYS A 6 25.20 40.39 12.06
N TYR A 7 24.05 40.95 11.67
CA TYR A 7 22.80 40.20 11.51
C TYR A 7 22.11 40.68 10.24
N ASP A 8 22.70 40.39 9.10
CA ASP A 8 21.99 40.57 7.83
C ASP A 8 22.54 39.63 6.77
N SER A 9 22.11 38.38 6.82
CA SER A 9 22.23 37.45 5.67
C SER A 9 21.35 36.24 5.80
N LEU A 10 20.11 36.40 6.22
CA LEU A 10 19.11 35.33 6.19
C LEU A 10 17.73 35.84 5.76
N CYS A 11 17.70 36.55 4.65
CA CYS A 11 16.45 36.93 4.05
C CYS A 11 16.58 36.95 2.53
N LEU A 12 16.57 35.78 1.91
CA LEU A 12 16.22 35.62 0.49
C LEU A 12 15.94 34.12 0.25
N ILE A 13 14.85 33.61 0.84
CA ILE A 13 14.16 32.45 0.26
C ILE A 13 12.95 33.04 -0.44
N SER A 14 13.13 33.20 -1.73
CA SER A 14 12.11 33.51 -2.69
C SER A 14 10.92 32.58 -2.53
N ALA A 15 9.76 33.17 -2.34
CA ALA A 15 8.49 32.46 -2.42
C ALA A 15 8.32 31.97 -3.86
N ASP A 16 8.31 30.66 -4.05
CA ASP A 16 7.74 30.04 -5.24
C ASP A 16 6.43 29.35 -4.82
N GLU A 17 5.38 29.85 -5.40
CA GLU A 17 4.02 29.48 -5.11
C GLU A 17 3.65 28.18 -5.84
N GLY A 18 2.98 27.28 -5.15
CA GLY A 18 2.13 26.28 -5.79
C GLY A 18 2.61 24.82 -5.71
N GLY A 19 2.53 24.25 -4.55
CA GLY A 19 2.65 22.82 -4.41
C GLY A 19 2.29 22.39 -3.00
N SER A 20 1.25 21.61 -2.86
CA SER A 20 0.85 20.97 -1.60
C SER A 20 2.06 20.28 -0.95
N THR A 21 2.77 21.03 -0.12
CA THR A 21 3.91 20.52 0.64
C THR A 21 3.43 19.74 1.83
N ASN A 22 3.29 18.45 1.63
CA ASN A 22 3.16 17.51 2.75
C ASN A 22 4.49 17.56 3.53
N PRO A 23 4.52 18.12 4.77
CA PRO A 23 5.77 18.34 5.52
C PRO A 23 6.51 17.04 5.83
N ILE A 24 5.85 15.89 5.70
CA ILE A 24 6.44 14.57 5.88
C ILE A 24 7.33 14.18 4.70
N ALA A 25 7.04 14.68 3.49
CA ALA A 25 7.83 14.37 2.30
C ALA A 25 9.20 15.06 2.28
N SER A 26 9.30 16.28 2.84
CA SER A 26 10.58 16.99 2.93
C SER A 26 11.50 16.43 4.01
N SER A 27 10.95 15.94 5.10
CA SER A 27 11.73 15.27 6.15
C SER A 27 12.38 13.98 5.66
N ARG A 28 11.71 13.21 4.80
CA ARG A 28 12.22 11.95 4.24
C ARG A 28 13.53 12.16 3.45
N LYS A 29 13.61 13.20 2.62
CA LYS A 29 14.82 13.53 1.84
C LYS A 29 16.02 13.90 2.72
N LEU A 30 15.78 14.59 3.84
CA LEU A 30 16.83 14.96 4.79
C LEU A 30 17.48 13.74 5.45
N TRP A 31 16.67 12.79 5.92
CA TRP A 31 17.16 11.57 6.58
C TRP A 31 17.86 10.62 5.60
N GLN A 32 17.45 10.58 4.34
CA GLN A 32 18.11 9.82 3.28
C GLN A 32 19.50 10.39 2.98
N ASN A 33 19.65 11.71 2.91
CA ASN A 33 20.93 12.37 2.64
C ASN A 33 21.94 12.25 3.80
N MET A 34 21.48 12.03 5.02
CA MET A 34 22.33 11.85 6.18
C MET A 34 22.83 10.39 6.39
N GLY A 35 22.45 9.46 5.49
CA GLY A 35 22.89 8.06 5.58
C GLY A 35 22.41 7.30 6.82
N LEU A 36 21.46 7.87 7.55
CA LEU A 36 20.94 7.32 8.82
C LEU A 36 19.81 6.32 8.63
N MET A 37 19.28 6.18 7.40
CA MET A 37 18.29 5.14 7.09
C MET A 37 18.92 4.04 6.25
N PRO A 38 18.61 2.77 6.54
CA PRO A 38 18.98 1.70 5.61
C PRO A 38 18.38 2.02 4.24
N GLN A 39 19.23 1.98 3.21
CA GLN A 39 18.87 2.22 1.82
C GLN A 39 17.98 1.07 1.31
N ARG A 40 16.73 1.05 1.78
CA ARG A 40 15.74 0.13 1.22
C ARG A 40 15.18 0.76 -0.05
N PRO A 41 14.98 -0.02 -1.09
CA PRO A 41 14.42 0.51 -2.34
C PRO A 41 13.08 1.20 -2.05
N PRO A 42 12.85 2.38 -2.64
CA PRO A 42 11.56 3.06 -2.50
C PRO A 42 10.46 2.13 -3.02
N LEU A 43 9.28 2.24 -2.42
CA LEU A 43 8.12 1.53 -2.93
C LEU A 43 7.75 2.11 -4.29
N GLU A 44 7.70 1.26 -5.28
CA GLU A 44 7.15 1.59 -6.59
C GLU A 44 5.80 0.91 -6.79
N ILE A 45 4.84 1.66 -7.28
CA ILE A 45 3.48 1.19 -7.54
C ILE A 45 3.17 1.49 -8.99
N SER A 46 2.89 0.46 -9.77
CA SER A 46 2.40 0.61 -11.13
C SER A 46 1.08 -0.13 -11.35
N ALA A 47 0.22 0.43 -12.19
CA ALA A 47 -1.06 -0.15 -12.51
C ALA A 47 -1.11 -0.55 -13.98
N ARG A 48 -1.48 -1.79 -14.26
CA ARG A 48 -1.70 -2.30 -15.62
C ARG A 48 -3.06 -2.99 -15.71
N GLN A 49 -3.56 -3.10 -16.92
CA GLN A 49 -4.82 -3.81 -17.18
C GLN A 49 -4.57 -5.05 -18.03
N VAL A 50 -5.16 -6.15 -17.60
CA VAL A 50 -5.10 -7.44 -18.29
C VAL A 50 -6.51 -8.00 -18.39
N GLY A 51 -7.07 -8.07 -19.61
CA GLY A 51 -8.40 -8.65 -19.83
C GLY A 51 -9.55 -7.99 -19.04
N GLY A 52 -9.45 -6.67 -18.76
CA GLY A 52 -10.45 -5.96 -17.96
C GLY A 52 -10.22 -6.03 -16.44
N ILE A 53 -9.20 -6.76 -16.00
CA ILE A 53 -8.75 -6.85 -14.60
C ILE A 53 -7.62 -5.85 -14.40
N THR A 54 -7.64 -5.12 -13.30
CA THR A 54 -6.55 -4.22 -12.94
C THR A 54 -5.56 -4.94 -12.05
N VAL A 55 -4.29 -4.93 -12.43
CA VAL A 55 -3.18 -5.47 -11.65
C VAL A 55 -2.35 -4.31 -11.15
N LEU A 56 -2.15 -4.23 -9.82
CA LEU A 56 -1.21 -3.32 -9.19
C LEU A 56 0.08 -4.07 -8.89
N ASP A 57 1.14 -3.71 -9.59
CA ASP A 57 2.47 -4.23 -9.35
C ASP A 57 3.16 -3.40 -8.25
N LEU A 58 3.53 -4.06 -7.17
CA LEU A 58 4.22 -3.47 -6.04
C LEU A 58 5.66 -3.95 -6.00
N THR A 59 6.61 -3.02 -5.90
CA THR A 59 8.04 -3.32 -5.81
C THR A 59 8.66 -2.60 -4.64
N GLY A 60 9.39 -3.31 -3.78
CA GLY A 60 10.03 -2.76 -2.59
C GLY A 60 9.35 -3.13 -1.28
N ASP A 61 9.91 -2.66 -0.16
CA ASP A 61 9.38 -2.95 1.17
C ASP A 61 8.12 -2.12 1.47
N ILE A 62 7.12 -2.76 2.06
CA ILE A 62 5.91 -2.09 2.53
C ILE A 62 6.06 -1.79 4.01
N THR A 63 6.19 -0.51 4.35
CA THR A 63 6.43 -0.03 5.70
C THR A 63 5.49 1.12 6.06
N LEU A 64 5.49 1.50 7.34
CA LEU A 64 4.73 2.65 7.84
C LEU A 64 4.96 3.92 6.99
N PHE A 65 6.18 4.10 6.48
CA PHE A 65 6.54 5.31 5.74
C PHE A 65 5.87 5.41 4.36
N ASN A 66 5.59 4.29 3.72
CA ASN A 66 4.99 4.23 2.39
C ASN A 66 3.60 3.59 2.36
N SER A 67 3.09 3.13 3.50
CA SER A 67 1.72 2.61 3.61
C SER A 67 0.63 3.62 3.15
N PRO A 68 0.79 4.96 3.35
CA PRO A 68 -0.18 5.93 2.81
C PRO A 68 -0.21 5.95 1.27
N GLU A 69 0.92 5.68 0.61
CA GLU A 69 0.99 5.63 -0.86
C GLU A 69 0.20 4.43 -1.41
N ILE A 70 0.36 3.26 -0.78
CA ILE A 70 -0.42 2.07 -1.13
C ILE A 70 -1.90 2.30 -0.90
N ARG A 71 -2.25 2.85 0.27
CA ARG A 71 -3.64 3.17 0.60
C ARG A 71 -4.25 4.10 -0.44
N LYS A 72 -3.54 5.16 -0.84
CA LYS A 72 -3.98 6.07 -1.87
C LYS A 72 -4.18 5.35 -3.20
N ALA A 73 -3.22 4.53 -3.63
CA ALA A 73 -3.33 3.77 -4.87
C ALA A 73 -4.52 2.80 -4.87
N LEU A 74 -4.79 2.12 -3.75
CA LEU A 74 -5.95 1.24 -3.59
C LEU A 74 -7.26 2.01 -3.67
N ILE A 75 -7.35 3.17 -3.00
CA ILE A 75 -8.54 4.03 -3.04
C ILE A 75 -8.79 4.52 -4.46
N ASP A 76 -7.77 5.00 -5.14
CA ASP A 76 -7.84 5.52 -6.52
C ASP A 76 -8.40 4.45 -7.47
N GLN A 77 -7.88 3.22 -7.40
CA GLN A 77 -8.36 2.14 -8.26
C GLN A 77 -9.80 1.69 -7.90
N LEU A 78 -10.09 1.53 -6.62
CA LEU A 78 -11.36 0.98 -6.17
C LEU A 78 -12.49 2.02 -6.19
N LYS A 79 -12.28 3.21 -5.63
CA LYS A 79 -13.33 4.24 -5.50
C LYS A 79 -13.44 5.12 -6.73
N ASP A 80 -12.31 5.61 -7.24
CA ASP A 80 -12.32 6.61 -8.31
C ASP A 80 -12.51 5.93 -9.67
N ARG A 81 -11.76 4.88 -9.95
CA ARG A 81 -11.85 4.12 -11.19
C ARG A 81 -12.89 3.01 -11.18
N ARG A 82 -13.37 2.63 -9.98
CA ARG A 82 -14.38 1.58 -9.77
C ARG A 82 -14.08 0.28 -10.52
N VAL A 83 -12.84 -0.18 -10.41
CA VAL A 83 -12.42 -1.41 -11.07
C VAL A 83 -13.18 -2.62 -10.50
N PRO A 84 -13.74 -3.49 -11.34
CA PRO A 84 -14.53 -4.64 -10.89
C PRO A 84 -13.66 -5.71 -10.24
N HIS A 85 -12.39 -5.81 -10.65
CA HIS A 85 -11.44 -6.77 -10.14
C HIS A 85 -10.06 -6.15 -10.01
N LEU A 86 -9.52 -6.13 -8.80
CA LEU A 86 -8.20 -5.62 -8.47
C LEU A 86 -7.33 -6.76 -7.95
N ILE A 87 -6.18 -6.96 -8.57
CA ILE A 87 -5.18 -7.93 -8.16
C ILE A 87 -3.92 -7.18 -7.74
N LEU A 88 -3.33 -7.54 -6.61
CA LEU A 88 -2.05 -7.02 -6.17
C LEU A 88 -0.94 -8.02 -6.42
N ASN A 89 0.05 -7.61 -7.18
CA ASN A 89 1.29 -8.35 -7.39
C ASN A 89 2.28 -8.01 -6.28
N MET A 90 2.64 -9.00 -5.49
CA MET A 90 3.57 -8.86 -4.37
C MET A 90 4.87 -9.64 -4.57
N LEU A 91 5.17 -10.12 -5.77
CA LEU A 91 6.39 -10.90 -6.08
C LEU A 91 7.67 -10.15 -5.73
N ALA A 92 7.69 -8.84 -5.98
CA ALA A 92 8.83 -7.96 -5.73
C ALA A 92 8.73 -7.23 -4.37
N VAL A 93 7.91 -7.75 -3.43
CA VAL A 93 7.74 -7.23 -2.07
C VAL A 93 8.37 -8.19 -1.07
N PRO A 94 9.63 -7.96 -0.66
CA PRO A 94 10.32 -8.85 0.26
C PRO A 94 9.80 -8.73 1.70
N TYR A 95 9.31 -7.56 2.10
CA TYR A 95 8.90 -7.27 3.46
C TYR A 95 7.62 -6.45 3.55
N VAL A 96 6.77 -6.81 4.51
CA VAL A 96 5.53 -6.09 4.83
C VAL A 96 5.42 -5.94 6.35
N ASP A 97 5.22 -4.73 6.83
CA ASP A 97 4.97 -4.48 8.25
C ASP A 97 3.45 -4.44 8.59
N SER A 98 3.13 -4.23 9.85
CA SER A 98 1.75 -4.15 10.32
C SER A 98 0.95 -3.01 9.68
N SER A 99 1.59 -1.90 9.33
CA SER A 99 0.95 -0.75 8.68
C SER A 99 0.62 -1.06 7.22
N GLY A 100 1.51 -1.81 6.55
CA GLY A 100 1.26 -2.36 5.22
C GLY A 100 0.06 -3.30 5.23
N VAL A 101 0.05 -4.24 6.17
CA VAL A 101 -1.10 -5.15 6.35
C VAL A 101 -2.39 -4.39 6.60
N ALA A 102 -2.38 -3.34 7.44
CA ALA A 102 -3.56 -2.52 7.69
C ALA A 102 -4.08 -1.85 6.42
N SER A 103 -3.17 -1.37 5.55
CA SER A 103 -3.54 -0.78 4.25
C SER A 103 -4.17 -1.80 3.30
N LEU A 104 -3.67 -3.04 3.28
CA LEU A 104 -4.27 -4.13 2.51
C LEU A 104 -5.66 -4.50 3.02
N VAL A 105 -5.84 -4.57 4.34
CA VAL A 105 -7.16 -4.84 4.97
C VAL A 105 -8.15 -3.73 4.64
N GLU A 106 -7.71 -2.49 4.62
CA GLU A 106 -8.56 -1.38 4.22
C GLU A 106 -8.97 -1.47 2.75
N GLY A 107 -8.04 -1.78 1.86
CA GLY A 107 -8.32 -2.07 0.45
C GLY A 107 -9.37 -3.18 0.28
N LEU A 108 -9.23 -4.27 1.04
CA LEU A 108 -10.19 -5.36 1.05
C LEU A 108 -11.58 -4.92 1.54
N LYS A 109 -11.66 -4.09 2.57
CA LYS A 109 -12.95 -3.54 3.05
C LYS A 109 -13.62 -2.71 1.96
N ILE A 110 -12.87 -1.78 1.37
CA ILE A 110 -13.38 -0.93 0.29
C ILE A 110 -13.87 -1.76 -0.89
N SER A 111 -13.12 -2.79 -1.28
CA SER A 111 -13.51 -3.66 -2.39
C SER A 111 -14.83 -4.39 -2.11
N ARG A 112 -15.01 -4.87 -0.87
CA ARG A 112 -16.26 -5.52 -0.43
C ARG A 112 -17.46 -4.56 -0.47
N ASP A 113 -17.27 -3.34 0.03
CA ASP A 113 -18.31 -2.32 0.03
C ASP A 113 -18.76 -1.96 -1.42
N LEU A 114 -17.81 -1.96 -2.33
CA LEU A 114 -18.05 -1.67 -3.76
C LEU A 114 -18.42 -2.92 -4.58
N LYS A 115 -18.47 -4.10 -3.95
CA LYS A 115 -18.68 -5.40 -4.62
C LYS A 115 -17.62 -5.69 -5.69
N SER A 116 -16.43 -5.16 -5.52
CA SER A 116 -15.26 -5.43 -6.33
C SER A 116 -14.50 -6.63 -5.79
N ARG A 117 -13.87 -7.39 -6.66
CA ARG A 117 -13.00 -8.48 -6.27
C ARG A 117 -11.61 -7.96 -5.91
N PHE A 118 -11.00 -8.52 -4.86
CA PHE A 118 -9.68 -8.15 -4.39
C PHE A 118 -8.86 -9.40 -4.12
N ALA A 119 -7.81 -9.61 -4.88
CA ALA A 119 -6.92 -10.76 -4.76
C ALA A 119 -5.46 -10.35 -4.63
N LEU A 120 -4.65 -11.20 -4.03
CA LEU A 120 -3.21 -11.05 -3.87
C LEU A 120 -2.53 -12.22 -4.56
N TYR A 121 -1.35 -12.00 -5.18
CA TYR A 121 -0.51 -13.11 -5.60
C TYR A 121 0.98 -12.82 -5.37
N GLY A 122 1.78 -13.90 -5.35
CA GLY A 122 3.22 -13.78 -5.21
C GLY A 122 3.70 -13.32 -3.84
N LEU A 123 3.02 -13.69 -2.76
CA LEU A 123 3.42 -13.35 -1.40
C LEU A 123 4.79 -13.92 -1.05
N SER A 124 5.72 -13.07 -0.58
CA SER A 124 6.97 -13.52 0.01
C SER A 124 6.72 -14.34 1.29
N LYS A 125 7.69 -15.17 1.69
CA LYS A 125 7.60 -15.94 2.95
C LYS A 125 7.32 -15.02 4.15
N SER A 126 7.98 -13.86 4.20
CA SER A 126 7.81 -12.88 5.27
C SER A 126 6.39 -12.32 5.29
N ALA A 127 5.88 -11.86 4.15
CA ALA A 127 4.52 -11.34 4.02
C ALA A 127 3.48 -12.40 4.38
N ARG A 128 3.67 -13.64 3.92
CA ARG A 128 2.80 -14.77 4.25
C ARG A 128 2.77 -15.04 5.75
N THR A 129 3.93 -15.11 6.40
CA THR A 129 4.02 -15.35 7.85
C THR A 129 3.27 -14.28 8.64
N VAL A 130 3.40 -13.00 8.27
CA VAL A 130 2.67 -11.91 8.94
C VAL A 130 1.17 -12.05 8.78
N LEU A 131 0.70 -12.40 7.58
CA LEU A 131 -0.73 -12.62 7.31
C LEU A 131 -1.27 -13.88 8.01
N GLU A 132 -0.45 -14.92 8.18
CA GLU A 132 -0.80 -16.13 8.95
C GLU A 132 -0.95 -15.82 10.43
N LEU A 133 0.05 -15.17 11.02
CA LEU A 133 0.04 -14.79 12.44
C LEU A 133 -1.13 -13.86 12.80
N THR A 134 -1.54 -13.02 11.88
CA THR A 134 -2.69 -12.13 12.05
C THR A 134 -4.02 -12.76 11.64
N HIS A 135 -4.02 -14.04 11.27
CA HIS A 135 -5.19 -14.79 10.77
C HIS A 135 -5.87 -14.16 9.54
N LEU A 136 -5.17 -13.29 8.84
CA LEU A 136 -5.71 -12.54 7.69
C LEU A 136 -5.68 -13.35 6.38
N LEU A 137 -4.86 -14.39 6.27
CA LEU A 137 -4.85 -15.26 5.08
C LEU A 137 -6.23 -15.87 4.75
N ARG A 138 -7.09 -16.04 5.77
CA ARG A 138 -8.43 -16.59 5.56
C ARG A 138 -9.41 -15.64 4.92
N ILE A 139 -9.13 -14.35 5.00
CA ILE A 139 -10.02 -13.30 4.47
C ILE A 139 -9.57 -12.74 3.13
N PHE A 140 -8.29 -12.94 2.79
CA PHE A 140 -7.74 -12.57 1.49
C PHE A 140 -7.82 -13.73 0.52
N GLU A 141 -8.13 -13.43 -0.71
CA GLU A 141 -7.96 -14.34 -1.82
C GLU A 141 -6.49 -14.30 -2.25
N VAL A 142 -5.76 -15.39 -2.01
CA VAL A 142 -4.32 -15.47 -2.24
C VAL A 142 -4.01 -16.55 -3.26
N HIS A 143 -3.31 -16.19 -4.31
CA HIS A 143 -2.85 -17.07 -5.38
C HIS A 143 -1.33 -17.17 -5.40
N LEU A 144 -0.80 -18.23 -5.98
CA LEU A 144 0.64 -18.42 -6.14
C LEU A 144 1.15 -17.68 -7.37
N THR A 145 0.37 -17.69 -8.43
CA THR A 145 0.73 -17.14 -9.73
C THR A 145 -0.27 -16.11 -10.22
N GLU A 146 0.17 -15.26 -11.13
CA GLU A 146 -0.70 -14.29 -11.79
C GLU A 146 -1.83 -14.98 -12.57
N GLN A 147 -1.49 -16.06 -13.28
CA GLN A 147 -2.45 -16.79 -14.08
C GLN A 147 -3.60 -17.35 -13.24
N GLU A 148 -3.27 -17.92 -12.08
CA GLU A 148 -4.29 -18.39 -11.14
C GLU A 148 -5.20 -17.26 -10.66
N ALA A 149 -4.63 -16.08 -10.39
CA ALA A 149 -5.38 -14.91 -9.95
C ALA A 149 -6.29 -14.36 -11.05
N LEU A 150 -5.86 -14.44 -12.31
CA LEU A 150 -6.65 -14.01 -13.47
C LEU A 150 -7.76 -14.98 -13.81
N ASP A 151 -7.49 -16.28 -13.79
CA ASP A 151 -8.41 -17.36 -14.20
C ASP A 151 -9.35 -17.79 -13.09
N ALA A 152 -9.07 -17.41 -11.84
CA ALA A 152 -9.86 -17.83 -10.70
C ALA A 152 -11.32 -17.37 -10.86
N PRO A 153 -12.30 -18.26 -10.72
CA PRO A 153 -13.71 -17.90 -10.74
C PRO A 153 -14.03 -16.93 -9.63
N ALA A 154 -14.96 -16.00 -9.86
CA ALA A 154 -15.37 -15.07 -8.80
C ALA A 154 -15.77 -15.85 -7.56
N PRO A 155 -15.18 -15.53 -6.38
CA PRO A 155 -15.58 -16.19 -5.14
C PRO A 155 -17.08 -15.97 -4.94
N PRO A 156 -17.79 -16.95 -4.36
CA PRO A 156 -19.20 -16.78 -4.02
C PRO A 156 -19.32 -15.55 -3.11
N PRO A 157 -20.40 -14.77 -3.23
CA PRO A 157 -20.61 -13.60 -2.39
C PRO A 157 -20.41 -14.03 -0.92
N PHE A 158 -19.55 -13.29 -0.21
CA PHE A 158 -19.19 -13.58 1.18
C PHE A 158 -20.47 -13.74 2.00
N SER A 159 -20.83 -14.98 2.26
CA SER A 159 -21.79 -15.29 3.31
C SER A 159 -21.04 -15.21 4.63
N PRO A 160 -21.40 -14.30 5.55
CA PRO A 160 -20.81 -14.32 6.88
C PRO A 160 -21.03 -15.72 7.43
N ALA A 161 -19.94 -16.43 7.71
CA ALA A 161 -20.00 -17.77 8.22
C ALA A 161 -21.06 -17.83 9.33
N ALA A 162 -22.11 -18.58 9.08
CA ALA A 162 -23.10 -18.88 10.08
C ALA A 162 -22.34 -19.36 11.32
N SER A 163 -22.43 -18.55 12.37
CA SER A 163 -22.05 -18.99 13.70
C SER A 163 -22.82 -20.27 13.95
N LYS A 164 -22.17 -21.41 13.84
CA LYS A 164 -22.71 -22.65 14.36
C LYS A 164 -22.88 -22.44 15.86
N SER A 165 -24.10 -22.07 16.22
CA SER A 165 -24.63 -22.34 17.53
C SER A 165 -24.75 -23.86 17.64
N GLU A 166 -23.70 -24.52 18.07
CA GLU A 166 -23.88 -25.82 18.70
C GLU A 166 -24.30 -25.55 20.14
N GLY A 167 -25.62 -25.42 20.29
CA GLY A 167 -26.28 -25.64 21.55
C GLY A 167 -26.70 -27.09 21.65
N ALA A 168 -26.38 -27.63 22.73
CA ALA A 168 -27.20 -28.52 23.57
C ALA A 168 -26.29 -29.24 24.53
#